data_9dfec8faa26b3eb80a819ac90f204b3f
#
_entry.id   9dfec8faa26b3eb80a819ac90f204b3f
#
_cell.length_a   1.000
_cell.length_b   1.000
_cell.length_c   1.000
_cell.angle_alpha   90.00
_cell.angle_beta   90.00
_cell.angle_gamma   90.00
#
_symmetry.space_group_name_H-M   'P 1'
#
loop_
_entity.id
_entity.type
_entity.pdbx_description
1 polymer ?
#
loop_
_entity_poly.entity_id
_entity_poly.type
_entity_poly.pdbx_seq_one_letter_code
_entity_poly.pdbx_strand_id
1 'polypeptide(L)'
;MAANLPPGFRFCPSDEELVVHFLHRKAALLPCHPDVIPDLDLYPYDPWELDGKALSEGKQCYFYSRRTQNRITNNGCWKPMAGHVEEPILASGNNKLVGIKKYFIFYAAEGIKTNWIMEEYLLSEHCTSNDSSPSTRSSKTRARSKQVREYIYSFPFIYFL
;
A
#
# COMPACT_ATOMS: atom_id res chain seq x y z
N MET A 1 1.36 3.44 -18.44
CA MET A 1 2.19 2.44 -19.16
C MET A 1 1.80 1.08 -18.64
N ALA A 2 1.36 0.18 -19.52
CA ALA A 2 1.12 -1.19 -19.12
C ALA A 2 2.45 -1.77 -18.63
N ALA A 3 2.46 -2.30 -17.42
CA ALA A 3 3.62 -3.02 -16.91
C ALA A 3 3.90 -4.18 -17.85
N ASN A 4 5.09 -4.18 -18.46
CA ASN A 4 5.51 -5.23 -19.38
C ASN A 4 5.86 -6.50 -18.60
N LEU A 5 4.84 -7.19 -18.13
CA LEU A 5 5.02 -8.57 -17.70
C LEU A 5 5.23 -9.44 -18.95
N PRO A 6 6.15 -10.41 -18.91
CA PRO A 6 6.32 -11.33 -20.01
C PRO A 6 5.02 -12.07 -20.34
N PRO A 7 4.78 -12.45 -21.59
CA PRO A 7 3.59 -13.21 -21.97
C PRO A 7 3.40 -14.45 -21.11
N GLY A 8 2.19 -14.62 -20.57
CA GLY A 8 1.86 -15.76 -19.69
C GLY A 8 2.10 -15.54 -18.21
N PHE A 9 2.73 -14.43 -17.80
CA PHE A 9 2.87 -14.06 -16.40
C PHE A 9 1.67 -13.23 -15.93
N ARG A 10 1.22 -13.55 -14.72
CA ARG A 10 0.16 -12.79 -14.03
C ARG A 10 0.73 -12.19 -12.75
N PHE A 11 0.34 -10.95 -12.44
CA PHE A 11 0.69 -10.32 -11.19
C PHE A 11 -0.35 -10.70 -10.13
N CYS A 12 -0.01 -11.68 -9.29
CA CYS A 12 -0.91 -12.25 -8.31
C CYS A 12 -0.19 -12.43 -6.96
N PRO A 13 0.31 -11.32 -6.36
CA PRO A 13 1.09 -11.39 -5.14
C PRO A 13 0.22 -11.72 -3.93
N SER A 14 0.79 -12.45 -2.98
CA SER A 14 0.24 -12.58 -1.64
C SER A 14 0.43 -11.28 -0.83
N ASP A 15 -0.29 -11.14 0.28
CA ASP A 15 -0.12 -10.01 1.20
C ASP A 15 1.32 -9.92 1.73
N GLU A 16 1.94 -11.07 2.03
CA GLU A 16 3.34 -11.14 2.44
C GLU A 16 4.28 -10.65 1.33
N GLU A 17 4.08 -11.08 0.10
CA GLU A 17 4.90 -10.65 -1.04
C GLU A 17 4.76 -9.15 -1.31
N LEU A 18 3.54 -8.59 -1.20
CA LEU A 18 3.32 -7.15 -1.33
C LEU A 18 4.13 -6.35 -0.30
N VAL A 19 4.19 -6.84 0.93
CA VAL A 19 4.89 -6.15 2.02
C VAL A 19 6.39 -6.42 1.98
N VAL A 20 6.81 -7.68 1.95
CA VAL A 20 8.23 -8.05 2.10
C VAL A 20 9.01 -7.80 0.82
N HIS A 21 8.45 -8.18 -0.33
CA HIS A 21 9.17 -8.05 -1.59
C HIS A 21 9.01 -6.66 -2.22
N PHE A 22 7.80 -6.12 -2.27
CA PHE A 22 7.55 -4.85 -2.95
C PHE A 22 7.71 -3.64 -2.01
N LEU A 23 6.91 -3.54 -0.98
CA LEU A 23 6.86 -2.34 -0.14
C LEU A 23 8.14 -2.11 0.66
N HIS A 24 8.72 -3.16 1.24
CA HIS A 24 9.97 -3.05 1.99
C HIS A 24 11.12 -2.61 1.09
N ARG A 25 11.25 -3.18 -0.11
CA ARG A 25 12.30 -2.78 -1.07
C ARG A 25 12.09 -1.35 -1.55
N LYS A 26 10.85 -0.95 -1.82
CA LYS A 26 10.52 0.43 -2.18
C LYS A 26 10.90 1.41 -1.08
N ALA A 27 10.53 1.13 0.17
CA ALA A 27 10.86 1.98 1.32
C ALA A 27 12.38 2.05 1.59
N ALA A 28 13.11 0.98 1.30
CA ALA A 28 14.56 0.92 1.42
C ALA A 28 15.31 1.49 0.20
N LEU A 29 14.60 2.00 -0.81
CA LEU A 29 15.15 2.47 -2.08
C LEU A 29 15.97 1.40 -2.83
N LEU A 30 15.62 0.14 -2.64
CA LEU A 30 16.24 -0.99 -3.33
C LEU A 30 15.51 -1.31 -4.63
N PRO A 31 16.23 -1.77 -5.68
CA PRO A 31 15.58 -2.18 -6.91
C PRO A 31 14.64 -3.35 -6.66
N CYS A 32 13.44 -3.29 -7.26
CA CYS A 32 12.45 -4.35 -7.21
C CYS A 32 12.29 -4.97 -8.61
N HIS A 33 12.24 -6.28 -8.68
CA HIS A 33 12.00 -6.99 -9.92
C HIS A 33 10.87 -8.01 -9.73
N PRO A 34 9.84 -7.94 -10.57
CA PRO A 34 9.58 -6.96 -11.61
C PRO A 34 9.20 -5.58 -11.04
N ASP A 35 9.66 -4.51 -11.68
CA ASP A 35 9.29 -3.13 -11.35
C ASP A 35 8.00 -2.77 -12.11
N VAL A 36 6.88 -3.24 -11.59
CA VAL A 36 5.57 -3.19 -12.27
C VAL A 36 4.54 -2.32 -11.55
N ILE A 37 4.73 -2.08 -10.24
CA ILE A 37 3.79 -1.28 -9.45
C ILE A 37 4.15 0.20 -9.61
N PRO A 38 3.27 1.03 -10.21
CA PRO A 38 3.54 2.45 -10.41
C PRO A 38 3.44 3.26 -9.11
N ASP A 39 4.14 4.38 -9.09
CA ASP A 39 3.90 5.44 -8.12
C ASP A 39 2.72 6.31 -8.58
N LEU A 40 1.78 6.55 -7.70
CA LEU A 40 0.60 7.35 -7.95
C LEU A 40 0.22 8.12 -6.69
N ASP A 41 0.02 9.42 -6.82
CA ASP A 41 -0.63 10.16 -5.75
C ASP A 41 -2.11 9.78 -5.73
N LEU A 42 -2.53 9.08 -4.66
CA LEU A 42 -3.91 8.60 -4.54
C LEU A 42 -4.93 9.74 -4.59
N TYR A 43 -4.58 10.87 -4.02
CA TYR A 43 -5.46 12.04 -3.96
C TYR A 43 -5.03 13.10 -4.97
N PRO A 44 -5.97 13.75 -5.66
CA PRO A 44 -7.41 13.83 -5.38
C PRO A 44 -8.30 12.84 -6.16
N TYR A 45 -7.76 11.76 -6.72
CA TYR A 45 -8.49 10.87 -7.63
C TYR A 45 -9.63 10.10 -6.94
N ASP A 46 -10.74 10.02 -7.62
CA ASP A 46 -11.82 9.11 -7.27
C ASP A 46 -11.47 7.67 -7.73
N PRO A 47 -12.05 6.62 -7.12
CA PRO A 47 -11.67 5.25 -7.43
C PRO A 47 -11.77 4.88 -8.92
N TRP A 48 -12.76 5.38 -9.62
CA TRP A 48 -12.95 5.13 -11.06
C TRP A 48 -11.94 5.85 -11.97
N GLU A 49 -11.24 6.86 -11.47
CA GLU A 49 -10.19 7.57 -12.21
C GLU A 49 -8.83 6.85 -12.16
N LEU A 50 -8.70 5.81 -11.32
CA LEU A 50 -7.48 5.06 -11.14
C LEU A 50 -7.24 4.02 -12.24
N ASP A 51 -8.28 3.72 -13.03
CA ASP A 51 -8.16 2.85 -14.19
C ASP A 51 -7.17 3.43 -15.21
N GLY A 52 -6.27 2.59 -15.70
CA GLY A 52 -5.20 3.00 -16.61
C GLY A 52 -4.02 3.76 -15.94
N LYS A 53 -4.13 4.17 -14.68
CA LYS A 53 -3.04 4.81 -13.91
C LYS A 53 -2.31 3.81 -13.01
N ALA A 54 -3.05 2.91 -12.38
CA ALA A 54 -2.52 1.85 -11.54
C ALA A 54 -2.16 0.60 -12.36
N LEU A 55 -1.40 -0.32 -11.76
CA LEU A 55 -1.20 -1.65 -12.34
C LEU A 55 -2.50 -2.43 -12.22
N SER A 56 -3.16 -2.69 -13.33
CA SER A 56 -4.41 -3.47 -13.36
C SER A 56 -4.12 -4.91 -13.74
N GLU A 57 -4.54 -5.84 -12.90
CA GLU A 57 -4.46 -7.29 -13.16
C GLU A 57 -5.77 -7.96 -12.74
N GLY A 58 -6.49 -8.46 -13.72
CA GLY A 58 -7.80 -9.07 -13.49
C GLY A 58 -8.79 -8.07 -12.90
N LYS A 59 -9.20 -8.32 -11.66
CA LYS A 59 -10.16 -7.47 -10.92
C LYS A 59 -9.49 -6.59 -9.85
N GLN A 60 -8.17 -6.51 -9.84
CA GLN A 60 -7.44 -5.71 -8.87
C GLN A 60 -6.51 -4.73 -9.55
N CYS A 61 -6.30 -3.60 -8.92
CA CYS A 61 -5.26 -2.66 -9.29
C CYS A 61 -4.36 -2.35 -8.10
N TYR A 62 -3.08 -2.08 -8.40
CA TYR A 62 -2.03 -1.83 -7.41
C TYR A 62 -1.27 -0.58 -7.75
N PHE A 63 -0.88 0.19 -6.73
CA PHE A 63 0.05 1.31 -6.88
C PHE A 63 0.70 1.65 -5.54
N TYR A 64 1.85 2.31 -5.59
CA TYR A 64 2.45 2.96 -4.44
C TYR A 64 1.89 4.36 -4.28
N SER A 65 1.67 4.77 -3.05
CA SER A 65 1.34 6.15 -2.75
C SER A 65 1.91 6.58 -1.40
N ARG A 66 2.08 7.88 -1.24
CA ARG A 66 2.46 8.47 0.04
C ARG A 66 1.23 8.66 0.91
N ARG A 67 1.43 8.52 2.22
CA ARG A 67 0.35 8.80 3.16
C ARG A 67 -0.03 10.28 3.10
N THR A 68 -1.30 10.54 2.85
CA THR A 68 -1.91 11.85 3.07
C THR A 68 -2.77 11.82 4.32
N GLN A 69 -2.84 12.93 5.05
CA GLN A 69 -3.69 13.02 6.24
C GLN A 69 -5.17 13.05 5.87
N ASN A 70 -5.49 13.58 4.71
CA ASN A 70 -6.86 13.72 4.21
C ASN A 70 -7.13 12.64 3.18
N ARG A 71 -8.12 11.79 3.46
CA ARG A 71 -8.59 10.74 2.55
C ARG A 71 -9.79 11.23 1.72
N ILE A 72 -9.72 12.49 1.26
CA ILE A 72 -10.75 13.17 0.50
C ILE A 72 -10.33 13.23 -0.96
N THR A 73 -11.26 12.90 -1.84
CA THR A 73 -11.12 13.00 -3.29
C THR A 73 -12.00 14.12 -3.84
N ASN A 74 -12.06 14.27 -5.16
CA ASN A 74 -12.90 15.28 -5.80
C ASN A 74 -14.39 15.11 -5.48
N ASN A 75 -14.89 13.88 -5.43
CA ASN A 75 -16.32 13.58 -5.28
C ASN A 75 -16.65 12.70 -4.07
N GLY A 76 -15.73 12.55 -3.12
CA GLY A 76 -16.00 11.72 -1.96
C GLY A 76 -14.85 11.60 -0.99
N CYS A 77 -14.89 10.55 -0.18
CA CYS A 77 -13.83 10.26 0.78
C CYS A 77 -13.76 8.78 1.13
N TRP A 78 -12.57 8.33 1.51
CA TRP A 78 -12.32 7.01 2.03
C TRP A 78 -12.44 6.99 3.55
N LYS A 79 -13.26 6.10 4.09
CA LYS A 79 -13.43 5.91 5.53
C LYS A 79 -13.04 4.50 5.93
N PRO A 80 -12.44 4.30 7.12
CA PRO A 80 -12.15 2.97 7.63
C PRO A 80 -13.43 2.10 7.64
N MET A 81 -13.29 0.85 7.23
CA MET A 81 -14.38 -0.11 7.25
C MET A 81 -14.73 -0.46 8.70
N ALA A 82 -15.96 -0.18 9.12
CA ALA A 82 -16.43 -0.49 10.46
C ALA A 82 -16.39 -2.00 10.73
N GLY A 83 -15.90 -2.40 11.90
CA GLY A 83 -15.80 -3.79 12.29
C GLY A 83 -14.59 -4.56 11.74
N HIS A 84 -13.83 -3.98 10.82
CA HIS A 84 -12.56 -4.52 10.39
C HIS A 84 -11.42 -3.94 11.21
N VAL A 85 -10.80 -4.81 11.99
CA VAL A 85 -9.57 -4.50 12.71
C VAL A 85 -8.41 -4.57 11.72
N GLU A 86 -7.34 -3.86 12.00
CA GLU A 86 -6.08 -3.99 11.25
C GLU A 86 -5.64 -5.46 11.23
N GLU A 87 -5.40 -6.01 10.04
CA GLU A 87 -4.95 -7.40 9.88
C GLU A 87 -3.43 -7.45 9.90
N PRO A 88 -2.83 -8.20 10.83
CA PRO A 88 -1.38 -8.39 10.85
C PRO A 88 -0.96 -9.30 9.69
N ILE A 89 0.12 -8.92 9.00
CA ILE A 89 0.75 -9.73 7.98
C ILE A 89 1.99 -10.35 8.59
N LEU A 90 2.02 -11.68 8.65
CA LEU A 90 3.10 -12.45 9.24
C LEU A 90 3.95 -13.11 8.15
N ALA A 91 5.26 -13.13 8.35
CA ALA A 91 6.16 -13.87 7.47
C ALA A 91 5.98 -15.37 7.65
N SER A 92 5.83 -16.11 6.56
CA SER A 92 5.54 -17.55 6.56
C SER A 92 6.63 -18.40 7.23
N GLY A 93 7.88 -17.93 7.21
CA GLY A 93 9.01 -18.72 7.72
C GLY A 93 9.18 -18.68 9.24
N ASN A 94 8.76 -17.61 9.92
CA ASN A 94 9.05 -17.39 11.33
C ASN A 94 7.91 -16.70 12.12
N ASN A 95 6.76 -16.51 11.52
CA ASN A 95 5.61 -15.79 12.09
C ASN A 95 5.93 -14.36 12.59
N LYS A 96 6.98 -13.74 12.06
CA LYS A 96 7.34 -12.37 12.40
C LYS A 96 6.34 -11.41 11.75
N LEU A 97 5.90 -10.42 12.52
CA LEU A 97 5.06 -9.33 11.99
C LEU A 97 5.86 -8.50 11.00
N VAL A 98 5.47 -8.50 9.73
CA VAL A 98 6.14 -7.76 8.65
C VAL A 98 5.35 -6.55 8.18
N GLY A 99 4.05 -6.57 8.33
CA GLY A 99 3.19 -5.48 7.91
C GLY A 99 1.79 -5.55 8.50
N ILE A 100 0.98 -4.59 8.11
CA ILE A 100 -0.41 -4.45 8.51
C ILE A 100 -1.24 -4.15 7.27
N LYS A 101 -2.41 -4.76 7.18
CA LYS A 101 -3.42 -4.51 6.15
C LYS A 101 -4.62 -3.81 6.75
N LYS A 102 -5.09 -2.75 6.10
CA LYS A 102 -6.26 -1.98 6.51
C LYS A 102 -7.27 -1.90 5.37
N TYR A 103 -8.53 -1.75 5.72
CA TYR A 103 -9.62 -1.68 4.76
C TYR A 103 -10.37 -0.35 4.87
N PHE A 104 -10.69 0.22 3.71
CA PHE A 104 -11.46 1.46 3.60
C PHE A 104 -12.59 1.29 2.60
N ILE A 105 -13.69 1.99 2.85
CA ILE A 105 -14.82 2.08 1.93
C ILE A 105 -14.90 3.51 1.41
N PHE A 106 -15.17 3.65 0.12
CA PHE A 106 -15.42 4.95 -0.49
C PHE A 106 -16.86 5.39 -0.27
N TYR A 107 -17.01 6.61 0.20
CA TYR A 107 -18.28 7.30 0.33
C TYR A 107 -18.29 8.45 -0.69
N ALA A 108 -19.25 8.41 -1.59
CA ALA A 108 -19.46 9.47 -2.57
C ALA A 108 -20.04 10.74 -1.89
N ALA A 109 -20.19 11.80 -2.66
CA ALA A 109 -20.80 13.04 -2.19
C ALA A 109 -22.11 12.78 -1.42
N GLU A 110 -22.43 13.64 -0.48
CA GLU A 110 -23.59 13.49 0.43
C GLU A 110 -23.53 12.27 1.36
N GLY A 111 -22.35 11.62 1.48
CA GLY A 111 -22.14 10.49 2.39
C GLY A 111 -22.73 9.17 1.89
N ILE A 112 -22.96 9.02 0.60
CA ILE A 112 -23.48 7.80 0.00
C ILE A 112 -22.40 6.71 0.02
N LYS A 113 -22.66 5.63 0.75
CA LYS A 113 -21.78 4.46 0.78
C LYS A 113 -21.76 3.77 -0.59
N THR A 114 -20.56 3.50 -1.08
CA THR A 114 -20.35 2.75 -2.33
C THR A 114 -19.84 1.33 -2.05
N ASN A 115 -19.67 0.54 -3.10
CA ASN A 115 -19.06 -0.79 -3.02
C ASN A 115 -17.54 -0.77 -3.27
N TRP A 116 -16.93 0.40 -3.43
CA TRP A 116 -15.49 0.51 -3.60
C TRP A 116 -14.78 0.24 -2.27
N ILE A 117 -13.91 -0.75 -2.29
CA ILE A 117 -13.08 -1.14 -1.14
C ILE A 117 -11.62 -0.89 -1.51
N MET A 118 -10.87 -0.30 -0.61
CA MET A 118 -9.44 -0.11 -0.72
C MET A 118 -8.73 -0.90 0.37
N GLU A 119 -7.72 -1.64 -0.02
CA GLU A 119 -6.79 -2.30 0.88
C GLU A 119 -5.50 -1.46 0.94
N GLU A 120 -5.09 -1.11 2.14
CA GLU A 120 -3.87 -0.34 2.40
C GLU A 120 -2.86 -1.23 3.12
N TYR A 121 -1.68 -1.39 2.53
CA TYR A 121 -0.59 -2.17 3.09
C TYR A 121 0.49 -1.24 3.62
N LEU A 122 0.96 -1.50 4.83
CA LEU A 122 2.03 -0.74 5.47
C LEU A 122 3.03 -1.67 6.14
N LEU A 123 4.28 -1.19 6.19
CA LEU A 123 5.34 -1.91 6.90
C LEU A 123 5.14 -1.83 8.40
N SER A 124 5.45 -2.93 9.09
CA SER A 124 5.62 -2.90 10.54
C SER A 124 6.87 -2.08 10.91
N GLU A 125 6.78 -1.28 11.96
CA GLU A 125 7.94 -0.49 12.45
C GLU A 125 9.12 -1.37 12.86
N HIS A 126 8.89 -2.64 13.16
CA HIS A 126 9.93 -3.62 13.47
C HIS A 126 10.74 -4.10 12.26
N CYS A 127 10.28 -3.84 11.05
CA CYS A 127 11.01 -4.24 9.83
C CYS A 127 12.05 -3.22 9.38
N THR A 128 12.03 -2.00 9.92
CA THR A 128 12.97 -0.94 9.54
C THR A 128 14.23 -0.91 10.39
N SER A 129 14.37 -1.80 11.38
CA SER A 129 15.48 -1.86 12.32
C SER A 129 16.24 -3.19 12.24
N ASN A 130 16.79 -3.52 11.09
CA ASN A 130 17.82 -4.54 10.97
C ASN A 130 19.16 -3.85 10.68
N ASP A 131 19.70 -3.18 11.69
CA ASP A 131 21.14 -3.02 11.86
C ASP A 131 21.46 -3.31 13.32
N SER A 132 21.79 -4.58 13.54
CA SER A 132 22.40 -5.05 14.78
C SER A 132 23.84 -4.59 14.83
N SER A 133 24.13 -3.64 15.69
CA SER A 133 25.43 -3.55 16.36
C SER A 133 25.28 -2.78 17.67
N PRO A 134 25.65 -3.37 18.78
CA PRO A 134 25.66 -2.68 20.05
C PRO A 134 27.01 -1.97 20.21
N SER A 135 27.02 -0.66 20.26
CA SER A 135 27.94 0.03 21.17
C SER A 135 27.85 1.57 21.07
N THR A 136 27.91 2.12 22.26
CA THR A 136 28.38 3.45 22.70
C THR A 136 27.40 4.62 22.57
N ARG A 137 26.99 5.03 23.77
CA ARG A 137 26.38 6.30 24.10
C ARG A 137 27.12 7.48 23.45
N SER A 138 26.41 8.27 22.68
CA SER A 138 26.71 9.68 22.49
C SER A 138 25.42 10.41 22.13
N SER A 139 25.01 11.28 23.04
CA SER A 139 23.94 12.24 22.85
C SER A 139 24.26 13.17 21.70
N LYS A 140 23.58 13.00 20.57
CA LYS A 140 23.42 14.04 19.55
C LYS A 140 21.97 13.99 19.06
N THR A 141 21.27 15.06 19.30
CA THR A 141 19.95 15.40 18.76
C THR A 141 19.96 15.20 17.25
N ARG A 142 19.59 13.98 16.82
CA ARG A 142 19.44 13.68 15.40
C ARG A 142 18.03 14.15 15.02
N ALA A 143 17.98 15.22 14.25
CA ALA A 143 16.76 15.63 13.59
C ALA A 143 16.12 14.37 12.96
N ARG A 144 14.94 13.98 13.46
CA ARG A 144 14.11 12.96 12.84
C ARG A 144 13.76 13.47 11.45
N SER A 145 14.52 13.06 10.44
CA SER A 145 14.06 13.19 9.06
C SER A 145 12.68 12.54 9.04
N LYS A 146 11.67 13.29 8.62
CA LYS A 146 10.33 12.76 8.38
C LYS A 146 10.49 11.72 7.28
N GLN A 147 10.66 10.46 7.66
CA GLN A 147 10.71 9.37 6.72
C GLN A 147 9.33 9.33 6.06
N VAL A 148 9.29 9.64 4.79
CA VAL A 148 8.07 9.58 4.00
C VAL A 148 7.67 8.11 3.97
N ARG A 149 6.59 7.77 4.67
CA ARG A 149 6.07 6.41 4.69
C ARG A 149 5.38 6.16 3.36
N GLU A 150 5.84 5.18 2.63
CA GLU A 150 5.20 4.69 1.42
C GLU A 150 4.24 3.56 1.75
N TYR A 151 3.17 3.45 0.97
CA TYR A 151 2.11 2.47 1.12
C TYR A 151 1.83 1.82 -0.22
N ILE A 152 1.44 0.56 -0.21
CA ILE A 152 0.80 -0.07 -1.37
C ILE A 152 -0.70 -0.02 -1.16
N TYR A 153 -1.41 0.32 -2.21
CA TYR A 153 -2.86 0.28 -2.27
C TYR A 153 -3.31 -0.75 -3.28
N SER A 154 -4.33 -1.51 -2.92
CA SER A 154 -5.00 -2.45 -3.80
C SER A 154 -6.50 -2.21 -3.78
N PHE A 155 -7.12 -2.26 -4.95
CA PHE A 155 -8.57 -2.13 -5.11
C PHE A 155 -9.09 -3.33 -5.88
N PRO A 156 -10.02 -4.10 -5.33
CA PRO A 156 -10.81 -5.00 -6.13
C PRO A 156 -11.77 -4.18 -7.00
N PHE A 157 -11.70 -4.37 -8.32
CA PHE A 157 -12.71 -3.83 -9.22
C PHE A 157 -14.04 -4.57 -9.00
N ILE A 158 -14.99 -3.91 -8.37
CA ILE A 158 -16.36 -4.41 -8.33
C ILE A 158 -17.06 -3.84 -9.56
N TYR A 159 -17.19 -4.66 -10.60
CA TYR A 159 -18.06 -4.30 -11.71
C TYR A 159 -19.51 -4.26 -11.20
N PHE A 160 -20.14 -3.12 -11.33
CA PHE A 160 -21.59 -3.07 -11.26
C PHE A 160 -22.14 -3.82 -12.50
N LEU A 161 -22.85 -4.91 -12.24
CA LEU A 161 -23.82 -5.44 -13.16
C LEU A 161 -25.08 -4.59 -13.06
#